data_daa1d5a16eefed7cadb18286df5328bf
#
_entry.id   daa1d5a16eefed7cadb18286df5328bf
#
_cell.length_a   1.000
_cell.length_b   1.000
_cell.length_c   1.000
_cell.angle_alpha   90.00
_cell.angle_beta   90.00
_cell.angle_gamma   90.00
#
_symmetry.space_group_name_H-M   'P 1'
#
loop_
_entity.id
_entity.type
_entity.pdbx_description
1 polymer ?
#
loop_
_entity_poly.entity_id
_entity_poly.type
_entity_poly.pdbx_seq_one_letter_code
_entity_poly.pdbx_strand_id
1 'polypeptide(L)'
;MTDWTSGYVADIGYIFGYYLELNPQRVKLAFLNASLVAPEFGTACELGFGQGLSANLHAAASVCSWHGTDFNPSQAGFAQELATVSGANAHLYDEAFDEFAKRDLPEFDYIGLHGIWSWISDENRAVIVNFIRKKLKVGGVLYISYNTLPGWGTFAPMRHLMTKHAEVIGADGVGIVSRIDGALDFTEKLLATKPLFSRANPLINEKIKQIKDQNRHYLAHEYFNRDWHPMHFATMAQWLEPAKLTYACSAHYLDSVEAVNLTPEQQAFLKDIHDPMFKQTVRDFMVNQQFRRDYWVKGARRLTPLEQALSLREQRFMMTAHRPDVSLKVTGSLGEATLTEKVYAPVLDLMADHKTRSLEQIEQAVKDAGISFAQLIQTVLVLCGNGTLSSVQDEATISKAKKHADKLNTHLMLKARSNNDLTFLASPVTGGGVALGRFHQLFALAIQQGKKKPEDWAAFVEQILASQGQKIVKEGKPLETSEQQLAELTSQAHEFAIKQLPALQALKIV
;
A
#
# COMPACT_ATOMS: atom_id res chain seq x y z
N MET A 1 19.36 -22.58 21.77
CA MET A 1 18.06 -21.88 21.83
C MET A 1 17.57 -21.72 20.38
N THR A 2 16.40 -22.23 20.09
CA THR A 2 15.77 -21.98 18.78
C THR A 2 15.43 -20.49 18.71
N ASP A 3 16.05 -19.78 17.79
CA ASP A 3 15.75 -18.37 17.53
C ASP A 3 14.31 -18.30 16.97
N TRP A 4 13.37 -17.84 17.80
CA TRP A 4 11.93 -17.72 17.44
C TRP A 4 11.70 -16.74 16.30
N THR A 5 12.65 -15.82 16.07
CA THR A 5 12.58 -14.84 14.97
C THR A 5 12.91 -15.44 13.61
N SER A 6 13.49 -16.66 13.59
CA SER A 6 13.98 -17.31 12.37
C SER A 6 14.94 -16.43 11.55
N GLY A 7 15.68 -15.53 12.23
CA GLY A 7 16.64 -14.60 11.61
C GLY A 7 16.01 -13.33 11.02
N TYR A 8 14.74 -13.07 11.32
CA TYR A 8 14.11 -11.77 11.06
C TYR A 8 14.49 -10.75 12.15
N VAL A 9 14.70 -9.50 11.78
CA VAL A 9 15.05 -8.45 12.74
C VAL A 9 13.81 -8.07 13.56
N ALA A 10 13.77 -8.51 14.82
CA ALA A 10 12.65 -8.25 15.74
C ALA A 10 12.98 -7.24 16.85
N ASP A 11 14.25 -6.83 16.98
CA ASP A 11 14.74 -5.94 18.05
C ASP A 11 14.29 -4.49 17.88
N ILE A 12 13.79 -4.14 16.72
CA ILE A 12 13.34 -2.79 16.37
C ILE A 12 11.90 -2.87 15.86
N GLY A 13 11.02 -1.99 16.38
CA GLY A 13 9.63 -1.92 15.94
C GLY A 13 9.51 -1.62 14.43
N TYR A 14 8.57 -2.30 13.78
CA TYR A 14 8.25 -2.04 12.37
C TYR A 14 7.35 -0.80 12.24
N ILE A 15 7.34 -0.19 11.06
CA ILE A 15 6.51 0.99 10.76
C ILE A 15 5.02 0.65 10.76
N PHE A 16 4.15 1.64 11.06
CA PHE A 16 2.70 1.51 10.96
C PHE A 16 2.26 1.77 9.52
N GLY A 17 2.45 0.77 8.65
CA GLY A 17 2.13 0.88 7.21
C GLY A 17 0.67 0.57 6.90
N TYR A 18 0.08 1.34 5.98
CA TYR A 18 -1.14 0.96 5.28
C TYR A 18 -0.80 0.68 3.81
N TYR A 19 -1.22 -0.48 3.33
CA TYR A 19 -0.93 -0.93 1.98
C TYR A 19 -2.22 -1.02 1.18
N LEU A 20 -2.39 -0.06 0.28
CA LEU A 20 -3.58 0.14 -0.51
C LEU A 20 -3.96 -1.10 -1.34
N GLU A 21 -2.96 -1.81 -1.88
CA GLU A 21 -3.13 -2.98 -2.73
C GLU A 21 -3.67 -4.21 -1.97
N LEU A 22 -3.57 -4.23 -0.63
CA LEU A 22 -4.20 -5.25 0.22
C LEU A 22 -5.73 -5.10 0.30
N ASN A 23 -6.29 -3.96 -0.12
CA ASN A 23 -7.73 -3.76 -0.09
C ASN A 23 -8.44 -4.62 -1.16
N PRO A 24 -9.29 -5.60 -0.78
CA PRO A 24 -10.01 -6.44 -1.74
C PRO A 24 -10.89 -5.65 -2.72
N GLN A 25 -11.40 -4.48 -2.34
CA GLN A 25 -12.22 -3.64 -3.22
C GLN A 25 -11.46 -3.18 -4.47
N ARG A 26 -10.14 -3.09 -4.40
CA ARG A 26 -9.30 -2.76 -5.57
C ARG A 26 -9.20 -3.89 -6.59
N VAL A 27 -9.37 -5.14 -6.16
CA VAL A 27 -9.32 -6.30 -7.07
C VAL A 27 -10.36 -6.16 -8.17
N LYS A 28 -11.56 -5.67 -7.85
CA LYS A 28 -12.68 -5.61 -8.79
C LYS A 28 -12.33 -4.82 -10.05
N LEU A 29 -11.83 -3.60 -9.90
CA LEU A 29 -11.45 -2.78 -11.05
C LEU A 29 -10.28 -3.38 -11.83
N ALA A 30 -9.25 -3.92 -11.15
CA ALA A 30 -8.11 -4.57 -11.79
C ALA A 30 -8.53 -5.78 -12.63
N PHE A 31 -9.38 -6.64 -12.08
CA PHE A 31 -9.89 -7.85 -12.76
C PHE A 31 -10.77 -7.49 -13.96
N LEU A 32 -11.68 -6.55 -13.80
CA LEU A 32 -12.53 -6.09 -14.90
C LEU A 32 -11.69 -5.48 -16.04
N ASN A 33 -10.65 -4.71 -15.72
CA ASN A 33 -9.71 -4.21 -16.72
C ASN A 33 -8.96 -5.36 -17.44
N ALA A 34 -8.66 -6.45 -16.73
CA ALA A 34 -8.03 -7.66 -17.28
C ALA A 34 -9.02 -8.63 -17.94
N SER A 35 -10.29 -8.26 -18.14
CA SER A 35 -11.37 -9.11 -18.65
C SER A 35 -11.58 -10.38 -17.81
N LEU A 36 -11.46 -10.28 -16.50
CA LEU A 36 -11.66 -11.37 -15.55
C LEU A 36 -12.88 -11.10 -14.66
N VAL A 37 -13.57 -12.18 -14.29
CA VAL A 37 -14.64 -12.14 -13.29
C VAL A 37 -14.00 -11.84 -11.93
N ALA A 38 -14.41 -10.73 -11.30
CA ALA A 38 -14.00 -10.40 -9.94
C ALA A 38 -14.84 -11.20 -8.93
N PRO A 39 -14.23 -11.80 -7.89
CA PRO A 39 -14.97 -12.46 -6.83
C PRO A 39 -15.66 -11.46 -5.89
N GLU A 40 -16.69 -11.91 -5.20
CA GLU A 40 -17.22 -11.24 -4.02
C GLU A 40 -16.38 -11.65 -2.79
N PHE A 41 -16.14 -10.69 -1.88
CA PHE A 41 -15.27 -10.90 -0.75
C PHE A 41 -16.06 -10.94 0.58
N GLY A 42 -16.27 -12.14 1.12
CA GLY A 42 -16.85 -12.35 2.44
C GLY A 42 -15.82 -12.68 3.52
N THR A 43 -14.73 -13.34 3.12
CA THR A 43 -13.64 -13.76 4.03
C THR A 43 -12.27 -13.42 3.43
N ALA A 44 -11.43 -12.78 4.23
CA ALA A 44 -10.07 -12.42 3.83
C ALA A 44 -9.05 -12.87 4.87
N CYS A 45 -7.81 -13.08 4.44
CA CYS A 45 -6.69 -13.43 5.29
C CYS A 45 -5.47 -12.59 4.93
N GLU A 46 -4.73 -12.09 5.93
CA GLU A 46 -3.43 -11.43 5.74
C GLU A 46 -2.35 -12.22 6.48
N LEU A 47 -1.33 -12.68 5.74
CA LEU A 47 -0.19 -13.42 6.28
C LEU A 47 1.00 -12.46 6.46
N GLY A 48 1.49 -12.32 7.70
CA GLY A 48 2.51 -11.35 8.06
C GLY A 48 1.96 -9.93 8.07
N PHE A 49 0.96 -9.66 8.89
CA PHE A 49 0.26 -8.37 8.91
C PHE A 49 1.08 -7.23 9.57
N GLY A 50 2.25 -7.52 10.15
CA GLY A 50 3.06 -6.55 10.88
C GLY A 50 2.28 -5.93 12.04
N GLN A 51 2.19 -4.59 12.09
CA GLN A 51 1.38 -3.89 13.10
C GLN A 51 -0.15 -4.09 12.92
N GLY A 52 -0.57 -4.78 11.85
CA GLY A 52 -1.98 -5.08 11.58
C GLY A 52 -2.86 -3.87 11.26
N LEU A 53 -2.25 -2.72 10.90
CA LEU A 53 -3.02 -1.51 10.60
C LEU A 53 -3.89 -1.71 9.35
N SER A 54 -3.34 -2.28 8.25
CA SER A 54 -4.09 -2.57 7.03
C SER A 54 -5.26 -3.52 7.29
N ALA A 55 -5.03 -4.66 7.95
CA ALA A 55 -6.06 -5.64 8.27
C ALA A 55 -7.21 -5.02 9.08
N ASN A 56 -6.89 -4.22 10.11
CA ASN A 56 -7.89 -3.56 10.95
C ASN A 56 -8.67 -2.47 10.21
N LEU A 57 -8.00 -1.66 9.39
CA LEU A 57 -8.67 -0.65 8.57
C LEU A 57 -9.65 -1.30 7.58
N HIS A 58 -9.23 -2.38 6.89
CA HIS A 58 -10.10 -3.12 5.97
C HIS A 58 -11.26 -3.80 6.69
N ALA A 59 -11.02 -4.45 7.83
CA ALA A 59 -12.06 -5.08 8.62
C ALA A 59 -13.10 -4.07 9.13
N ALA A 60 -12.65 -2.91 9.62
CA ALA A 60 -13.54 -1.87 10.14
C ALA A 60 -14.29 -1.12 9.03
N ALA A 61 -13.69 -0.99 7.85
CA ALA A 61 -14.24 -0.25 6.71
C ALA A 61 -15.15 -1.10 5.80
N SER A 62 -15.27 -2.41 6.03
CA SER A 62 -16.07 -3.31 5.20
C SER A 62 -16.91 -4.28 6.05
N VAL A 63 -17.58 -5.22 5.40
CA VAL A 63 -18.31 -6.33 6.06
C VAL A 63 -17.56 -7.66 5.97
N CYS A 64 -16.36 -7.64 5.41
CA CYS A 64 -15.51 -8.82 5.24
C CYS A 64 -14.98 -9.30 6.61
N SER A 65 -15.03 -10.61 6.85
CA SER A 65 -14.35 -11.22 7.99
C SER A 65 -12.86 -11.34 7.69
N TRP A 66 -12.03 -10.72 8.53
CA TRP A 66 -10.59 -10.74 8.39
C TRP A 66 -9.94 -11.69 9.37
N HIS A 67 -9.02 -12.49 8.86
CA HIS A 67 -8.15 -13.37 9.62
C HIS A 67 -6.72 -13.00 9.29
N GLY A 68 -5.78 -13.28 10.20
CA GLY A 68 -4.38 -13.04 9.90
C GLY A 68 -3.45 -13.50 11.00
N THR A 69 -2.18 -13.59 10.66
CA THR A 69 -1.12 -13.94 11.60
C THR A 69 0.10 -13.08 11.39
N ASP A 70 0.76 -12.77 12.50
CA ASP A 70 2.13 -12.28 12.54
C ASP A 70 2.81 -12.92 13.75
N PHE A 71 4.04 -13.39 13.57
CA PHE A 71 4.74 -14.13 14.62
C PHE A 71 5.28 -13.25 15.75
N ASN A 72 5.26 -11.91 15.59
CA ASN A 72 5.74 -10.95 16.58
C ASN A 72 4.63 -10.60 17.59
N PRO A 73 4.76 -11.01 18.88
CA PRO A 73 3.70 -10.80 19.88
C PRO A 73 3.37 -9.33 20.12
N SER A 74 4.36 -8.43 20.01
CA SER A 74 4.18 -7.00 20.21
C SER A 74 3.34 -6.39 19.08
N GLN A 75 3.57 -6.83 17.84
CA GLN A 75 2.80 -6.42 16.67
C GLN A 75 1.38 -7.00 16.72
N ALA A 76 1.25 -8.28 17.01
CA ALA A 76 -0.04 -8.94 17.17
C ALA A 76 -0.87 -8.31 18.31
N GLY A 77 -0.25 -7.96 19.43
CA GLY A 77 -0.92 -7.29 20.56
C GLY A 77 -1.52 -5.95 20.16
N PHE A 78 -0.78 -5.11 19.40
CA PHE A 78 -1.31 -3.86 18.87
C PHE A 78 -2.46 -4.10 17.88
N ALA A 79 -2.31 -5.07 16.98
CA ALA A 79 -3.35 -5.43 16.01
C ALA A 79 -4.64 -5.89 16.70
N GLN A 80 -4.55 -6.70 17.76
CA GLN A 80 -5.67 -7.18 18.59
C GLN A 80 -6.34 -6.05 19.38
N GLU A 81 -5.57 -5.05 19.86
CA GLU A 81 -6.12 -3.84 20.47
C GLU A 81 -7.05 -3.11 19.48
N LEU A 82 -6.59 -2.86 18.25
CA LEU A 82 -7.39 -2.19 17.22
C LEU A 82 -8.65 -2.99 16.86
N ALA A 83 -8.53 -4.32 16.71
CA ALA A 83 -9.65 -5.22 16.43
C ALA A 83 -10.72 -5.14 17.55
N THR A 84 -10.28 -5.19 18.80
CA THR A 84 -11.15 -5.10 19.98
C THR A 84 -11.89 -3.76 20.02
N VAL A 85 -11.18 -2.66 19.82
CA VAL A 85 -11.76 -1.31 19.87
C VAL A 85 -12.78 -1.08 18.76
N SER A 86 -12.45 -1.49 17.53
CA SER A 86 -13.36 -1.34 16.39
C SER A 86 -14.62 -2.21 16.54
N GLY A 87 -14.47 -3.38 17.19
CA GLY A 87 -15.47 -4.44 17.22
C GLY A 87 -15.83 -4.96 15.84
N ALA A 88 -14.93 -4.77 14.85
CA ALA A 88 -15.03 -5.38 13.52
C ALA A 88 -14.74 -6.88 13.60
N ASN A 89 -15.15 -7.61 12.57
CA ASN A 89 -14.91 -9.06 12.50
C ASN A 89 -13.48 -9.35 12.04
N ALA A 90 -12.51 -9.17 12.97
CA ALA A 90 -11.09 -9.37 12.76
C ALA A 90 -10.51 -10.35 13.79
N HIS A 91 -9.88 -11.40 13.32
CA HIS A 91 -9.28 -12.50 14.08
C HIS A 91 -7.77 -12.53 13.79
N LEU A 92 -6.98 -11.89 14.64
CA LEU A 92 -5.54 -11.68 14.44
C LEU A 92 -4.74 -12.41 15.52
N TYR A 93 -3.72 -13.16 15.11
CA TYR A 93 -3.00 -14.11 15.96
C TYR A 93 -1.49 -13.83 15.94
N ASP A 94 -0.79 -14.16 17.04
CA ASP A 94 0.67 -14.11 17.21
C ASP A 94 1.31 -15.49 16.94
N GLU A 95 1.07 -16.02 15.73
CA GLU A 95 1.50 -17.36 15.37
C GLU A 95 2.39 -17.36 14.14
N ALA A 96 3.39 -18.26 14.13
CA ALA A 96 4.15 -18.57 12.93
C ALA A 96 3.24 -19.19 11.85
N PHE A 97 3.66 -19.15 10.59
CA PHE A 97 2.83 -19.62 9.47
C PHE A 97 2.43 -21.08 9.59
N ASP A 98 3.29 -21.93 10.13
CA ASP A 98 3.02 -23.36 10.31
C ASP A 98 2.03 -23.65 11.45
N GLU A 99 2.04 -22.82 12.50
CA GLU A 99 1.08 -22.87 13.61
C GLU A 99 -0.28 -22.39 13.16
N PHE A 100 -0.34 -21.22 12.51
CA PHE A 100 -1.55 -20.66 11.96
C PHE A 100 -2.22 -21.57 10.93
N ALA A 101 -1.42 -22.26 10.09
CA ALA A 101 -1.93 -23.22 9.11
C ALA A 101 -2.62 -24.46 9.71
N LYS A 102 -2.39 -24.76 11.01
CA LYS A 102 -3.00 -25.88 11.74
C LYS A 102 -4.33 -25.51 12.39
N ARG A 103 -4.65 -24.21 12.45
CA ARG A 103 -5.93 -23.75 13.02
C ARG A 103 -7.13 -24.20 12.19
N ASP A 104 -8.26 -24.31 12.86
CA ASP A 104 -9.56 -24.45 12.19
C ASP A 104 -9.99 -23.06 11.65
N LEU A 105 -9.63 -22.82 10.40
CA LEU A 105 -9.88 -21.57 9.69
C LEU A 105 -10.87 -21.80 8.54
N PRO A 106 -11.69 -20.80 8.19
CA PRO A 106 -12.56 -20.90 7.01
C PRO A 106 -11.74 -20.99 5.72
N GLU A 107 -12.40 -21.23 4.61
CA GLU A 107 -11.84 -20.95 3.29
C GLU A 107 -11.99 -19.46 2.97
N PHE A 108 -10.98 -18.89 2.30
CA PHE A 108 -10.88 -17.48 2.02
C PHE A 108 -11.20 -17.14 0.57
N ASP A 109 -11.90 -16.02 0.37
CA ASP A 109 -12.08 -15.41 -0.94
C ASP A 109 -10.83 -14.63 -1.36
N TYR A 110 -10.06 -14.16 -0.35
CA TYR A 110 -8.86 -13.35 -0.55
C TYR A 110 -7.78 -13.74 0.47
N ILE A 111 -6.56 -13.90 0.00
CA ILE A 111 -5.36 -14.04 0.84
C ILE A 111 -4.36 -12.98 0.40
N GLY A 112 -3.84 -12.19 1.34
CA GLY A 112 -2.86 -11.15 1.08
C GLY A 112 -1.54 -11.41 1.79
N LEU A 113 -0.41 -11.14 1.08
CA LEU A 113 0.95 -11.08 1.62
C LEU A 113 1.63 -9.84 1.09
N HIS A 114 1.91 -8.87 1.95
CA HIS A 114 2.62 -7.66 1.54
C HIS A 114 4.00 -7.60 2.17
N GLY A 115 5.04 -7.53 1.34
CA GLY A 115 6.42 -7.39 1.81
C GLY A 115 6.97 -8.59 2.59
N ILE A 116 6.41 -9.80 2.45
CA ILE A 116 6.80 -10.99 3.22
C ILE A 116 7.63 -11.95 2.38
N TRP A 117 7.18 -12.24 1.16
CA TRP A 117 7.68 -13.34 0.35
C TRP A 117 9.19 -13.36 0.11
N SER A 118 9.78 -12.20 -0.05
CA SER A 118 11.24 -12.10 -0.28
C SER A 118 12.09 -12.25 0.99
N TRP A 119 11.47 -12.23 2.16
CA TRP A 119 12.13 -12.15 3.46
C TRP A 119 12.04 -13.43 4.30
N ILE A 120 11.49 -14.48 3.74
CA ILE A 120 11.27 -15.77 4.41
C ILE A 120 12.06 -16.89 3.75
N SER A 121 12.29 -17.96 4.49
CA SER A 121 12.96 -19.17 4.01
C SER A 121 12.08 -19.97 3.03
N ASP A 122 12.69 -20.90 2.28
CA ASP A 122 11.97 -21.77 1.36
C ASP A 122 10.99 -22.72 2.10
N GLU A 123 11.30 -23.10 3.33
CA GLU A 123 10.41 -23.88 4.19
C GLU A 123 9.12 -23.09 4.49
N ASN A 124 9.25 -21.83 4.88
CA ASN A 124 8.10 -20.96 5.11
C ASN A 124 7.30 -20.71 3.82
N ARG A 125 7.97 -20.54 2.66
CA ARG A 125 7.29 -20.45 1.36
C ARG A 125 6.46 -21.70 1.08
N ALA A 126 7.01 -22.88 1.33
CA ALA A 126 6.31 -24.15 1.14
C ALA A 126 5.07 -24.26 2.06
N VAL A 127 5.18 -23.82 3.32
CA VAL A 127 4.03 -23.75 4.25
C VAL A 127 2.95 -22.83 3.71
N ILE A 128 3.31 -21.63 3.28
CA ILE A 128 2.39 -20.62 2.72
C ILE A 128 1.70 -21.15 1.45
N VAL A 129 2.44 -21.74 0.52
CA VAL A 129 1.88 -22.31 -0.72
C VAL A 129 0.87 -23.43 -0.40
N ASN A 130 1.18 -24.31 0.55
CA ASN A 130 0.27 -25.35 0.99
C ASN A 130 -0.98 -24.78 1.68
N PHE A 131 -0.82 -23.75 2.50
CA PHE A 131 -1.93 -23.00 3.12
C PHE A 131 -2.86 -22.41 2.04
N ILE A 132 -2.30 -21.68 1.08
CA ILE A 132 -3.06 -21.08 -0.04
C ILE A 132 -3.79 -22.18 -0.82
N ARG A 133 -3.09 -23.29 -1.14
CA ARG A 133 -3.71 -24.42 -1.85
C ARG A 133 -4.95 -24.94 -1.14
N LYS A 134 -4.90 -25.07 0.20
CA LYS A 134 -5.97 -25.65 1.02
C LYS A 134 -7.09 -24.64 1.33
N LYS A 135 -6.74 -23.39 1.58
CA LYS A 135 -7.63 -22.40 2.18
C LYS A 135 -8.14 -21.33 1.20
N LEU A 136 -7.52 -21.15 0.04
CA LEU A 136 -8.06 -20.23 -0.97
C LEU A 136 -9.16 -20.94 -1.77
N LYS A 137 -10.35 -20.34 -1.82
CA LYS A 137 -11.50 -20.85 -2.59
C LYS A 137 -11.20 -20.88 -4.10
N VAL A 138 -11.96 -21.68 -4.84
CA VAL A 138 -11.99 -21.57 -6.31
C VAL A 138 -12.62 -20.23 -6.69
N GLY A 139 -11.97 -19.48 -7.58
CA GLY A 139 -12.29 -18.09 -7.89
C GLY A 139 -11.65 -17.07 -6.93
N GLY A 140 -11.07 -17.54 -5.82
CA GLY A 140 -10.41 -16.69 -4.83
C GLY A 140 -9.10 -16.08 -5.34
N VAL A 141 -8.71 -14.96 -4.75
CA VAL A 141 -7.58 -14.13 -5.17
C VAL A 141 -6.48 -14.16 -4.14
N LEU A 142 -5.25 -14.39 -4.60
CA LEU A 142 -4.04 -14.12 -3.84
C LEU A 142 -3.48 -12.77 -4.27
N TYR A 143 -3.27 -11.86 -3.32
CA TYR A 143 -2.37 -10.72 -3.48
C TYR A 143 -1.01 -11.06 -2.91
N ILE A 144 0.04 -10.79 -3.66
CA ILE A 144 1.40 -11.00 -3.21
C ILE A 144 2.34 -9.94 -3.75
N SER A 145 3.20 -9.40 -2.88
CA SER A 145 4.26 -8.50 -3.28
C SER A 145 5.63 -9.07 -2.95
N TYR A 146 6.59 -8.79 -3.82
CA TYR A 146 7.96 -9.33 -3.69
C TYR A 146 9.00 -8.51 -4.45
N ASN A 147 10.24 -8.58 -3.96
CA ASN A 147 11.40 -8.02 -4.64
C ASN A 147 11.72 -8.83 -5.90
N THR A 148 12.00 -8.14 -7.00
CA THR A 148 12.06 -8.76 -8.32
C THR A 148 13.42 -8.57 -8.98
N LEU A 149 13.88 -9.61 -9.65
CA LEU A 149 14.92 -9.54 -10.66
C LEU A 149 14.26 -9.24 -12.03
N PRO A 150 14.91 -8.43 -12.88
CA PRO A 150 16.32 -7.97 -12.85
C PRO A 150 16.57 -6.73 -11.99
N GLY A 151 15.57 -5.99 -11.55
CA GLY A 151 15.72 -4.66 -10.93
C GLY A 151 16.66 -4.62 -9.73
N TRP A 152 16.73 -5.68 -8.93
CA TRP A 152 17.67 -5.82 -7.81
C TRP A 152 19.02 -6.43 -8.20
N GLY A 153 19.21 -6.86 -9.45
CA GLY A 153 20.40 -7.61 -9.87
C GLY A 153 21.72 -6.91 -9.60
N THR A 154 21.78 -5.59 -9.83
CA THR A 154 23.01 -4.80 -9.60
C THR A 154 23.30 -4.52 -8.14
N PHE A 155 22.25 -4.45 -7.30
CA PHE A 155 22.40 -4.13 -5.87
C PHE A 155 22.54 -5.37 -4.96
N ALA A 156 22.00 -6.50 -5.35
CA ALA A 156 22.00 -7.71 -4.55
C ALA A 156 23.41 -8.14 -4.04
N PRO A 157 24.49 -8.08 -4.85
CA PRO A 157 25.84 -8.37 -4.37
C PRO A 157 26.31 -7.38 -3.29
N MET A 158 25.98 -6.11 -3.40
CA MET A 158 26.34 -5.09 -2.42
C MET A 158 25.57 -5.29 -1.11
N ARG A 159 24.28 -5.58 -1.17
CA ARG A 159 23.48 -5.95 0.02
C ARG A 159 24.10 -7.15 0.72
N HIS A 160 24.49 -8.19 -0.01
CA HIS A 160 25.17 -9.37 0.57
C HIS A 160 26.45 -8.95 1.31
N LEU A 161 27.28 -8.09 0.73
CA LEU A 161 28.49 -7.61 1.39
C LEU A 161 28.20 -6.84 2.68
N MET A 162 27.19 -5.96 2.67
CA MET A 162 26.77 -5.19 3.84
C MET A 162 26.28 -6.07 4.98
N THR A 163 25.47 -7.08 4.68
CA THR A 163 25.00 -8.05 5.69
C THR A 163 26.14 -8.88 6.24
N LYS A 164 27.07 -9.34 5.39
CA LYS A 164 28.26 -10.07 5.84
C LYS A 164 29.17 -9.23 6.72
N HIS A 165 29.35 -7.95 6.42
CA HIS A 165 30.07 -7.04 7.29
C HIS A 165 29.40 -6.92 8.66
N ALA A 166 28.06 -6.72 8.68
CA ALA A 166 27.32 -6.63 9.94
C ALA A 166 27.36 -7.91 10.78
N GLU A 167 27.43 -9.09 10.15
CA GLU A 167 27.54 -10.39 10.81
C GLU A 167 28.96 -10.66 11.33
N VAL A 168 29.99 -10.38 10.55
CA VAL A 168 31.36 -10.83 10.83
C VAL A 168 32.18 -9.77 11.60
N ILE A 169 31.97 -8.50 11.29
CA ILE A 169 32.75 -7.37 11.86
C ILE A 169 31.96 -6.70 12.98
N GLY A 170 30.62 -6.72 12.92
CA GLY A 170 29.76 -6.19 13.98
C GLY A 170 29.94 -7.05 15.24
N ALA A 171 30.36 -6.41 16.36
CA ALA A 171 30.51 -7.14 17.63
C ALA A 171 29.13 -7.61 18.15
N ASP A 172 29.07 -8.85 18.66
CA ASP A 172 27.92 -9.33 19.41
C ASP A 172 27.67 -8.42 20.61
N GLY A 173 26.49 -7.87 20.72
CA GLY A 173 26.14 -6.89 21.79
C GLY A 173 26.17 -5.43 21.35
N VAL A 174 26.65 -5.12 20.15
CA VAL A 174 26.42 -3.82 19.51
C VAL A 174 25.07 -3.84 18.81
N GLY A 175 24.22 -2.86 19.13
CA GLY A 175 22.87 -2.80 18.56
C GLY A 175 22.85 -2.74 17.02
N ILE A 176 21.76 -3.23 16.43
CA ILE A 176 21.61 -3.35 14.96
C ILE A 176 21.90 -2.02 14.22
N VAL A 177 21.50 -0.87 14.78
CA VAL A 177 21.76 0.45 14.19
C VAL A 177 23.24 0.70 13.98
N SER A 178 24.08 0.46 15.00
CA SER A 178 25.53 0.66 14.90
C SER A 178 26.16 -0.32 13.90
N ARG A 179 25.65 -1.55 13.80
CA ARG A 179 26.11 -2.53 12.80
C ARG A 179 25.77 -2.07 11.37
N ILE A 180 24.59 -1.48 11.16
CA ILE A 180 24.18 -0.88 9.89
C ILE A 180 25.09 0.26 9.51
N ASP A 181 25.33 1.21 10.43
CA ASP A 181 26.22 2.36 10.19
C ASP A 181 27.64 1.89 9.85
N GLY A 182 28.18 0.91 10.58
CA GLY A 182 29.48 0.33 10.28
C GLY A 182 29.55 -0.34 8.90
N ALA A 183 28.50 -1.04 8.48
CA ALA A 183 28.42 -1.68 7.16
C ALA A 183 28.33 -0.63 6.03
N LEU A 184 27.59 0.47 6.22
CA LEU A 184 27.48 1.56 5.26
C LEU A 184 28.83 2.29 5.13
N ASP A 185 29.48 2.64 6.24
CA ASP A 185 30.79 3.31 6.22
C ASP A 185 31.89 2.42 5.59
N PHE A 186 31.87 1.12 5.85
CA PHE A 186 32.75 0.17 5.19
C PHE A 186 32.52 0.14 3.68
N THR A 187 31.25 0.10 3.27
CA THR A 187 30.87 0.08 1.86
C THR A 187 31.32 1.34 1.12
N GLU A 188 31.17 2.52 1.72
CA GLU A 188 31.66 3.77 1.13
C GLU A 188 33.20 3.76 0.97
N LYS A 189 33.93 3.31 2.00
CA LYS A 189 35.39 3.18 1.93
C LYS A 189 35.82 2.21 0.82
N LEU A 190 35.13 1.06 0.69
CA LEU A 190 35.39 0.13 -0.40
C LEU A 190 35.15 0.79 -1.77
N LEU A 191 34.02 1.44 -1.97
CA LEU A 191 33.66 2.09 -3.24
C LEU A 191 34.63 3.23 -3.60
N ALA A 192 35.17 3.94 -2.60
CA ALA A 192 36.20 4.97 -2.78
C ALA A 192 37.49 4.41 -3.41
N THR A 193 37.79 3.12 -3.24
CA THR A 193 38.93 2.45 -3.92
C THR A 193 38.70 2.19 -5.39
N LYS A 194 37.51 2.51 -5.93
CA LYS A 194 37.11 2.30 -7.32
C LYS A 194 37.25 0.85 -7.80
N PRO A 195 36.70 -0.14 -7.05
CA PRO A 195 36.81 -1.55 -7.41
C PRO A 195 36.16 -1.81 -8.78
N LEU A 196 36.54 -2.90 -9.43
CA LEU A 196 35.96 -3.31 -10.73
C LEU A 196 34.44 -3.42 -10.68
N PHE A 197 33.90 -3.85 -9.53
CA PHE A 197 32.46 -3.93 -9.34
C PHE A 197 31.76 -2.57 -9.52
N SER A 198 32.26 -1.49 -8.93
CA SER A 198 31.66 -0.17 -9.08
C SER A 198 31.79 0.40 -10.49
N ARG A 199 32.87 0.05 -11.21
CA ARG A 199 33.05 0.42 -12.62
C ARG A 199 32.05 -0.30 -13.55
N ALA A 200 31.74 -1.56 -13.24
CA ALA A 200 30.72 -2.34 -13.97
C ALA A 200 29.28 -1.92 -13.60
N ASN A 201 29.08 -1.30 -12.44
CA ASN A 201 27.78 -0.89 -11.92
C ASN A 201 27.79 0.60 -11.50
N PRO A 202 27.79 1.55 -12.43
CA PRO A 202 28.02 2.98 -12.17
C PRO A 202 27.03 3.59 -11.16
N LEU A 203 25.78 3.12 -11.13
CA LEU A 203 24.72 3.63 -10.26
C LEU A 203 24.85 3.20 -8.79
N ILE A 204 25.78 2.28 -8.47
CA ILE A 204 25.90 1.75 -7.11
C ILE A 204 26.29 2.81 -6.07
N ASN A 205 27.15 3.75 -6.46
CA ASN A 205 27.58 4.83 -5.55
C ASN A 205 26.42 5.74 -5.15
N GLU A 206 25.58 6.08 -6.12
CA GLU A 206 24.37 6.89 -5.89
C GLU A 206 23.36 6.16 -5.00
N LYS A 207 23.15 4.86 -5.27
CA LYS A 207 22.27 4.02 -4.46
C LYS A 207 22.71 3.93 -3.00
N ILE A 208 24.01 3.76 -2.74
CA ILE A 208 24.55 3.73 -1.36
C ILE A 208 24.34 5.07 -0.66
N LYS A 209 24.56 6.20 -1.33
CA LYS A 209 24.29 7.53 -0.75
C LYS A 209 22.81 7.67 -0.36
N GLN A 210 21.88 7.30 -1.27
CA GLN A 210 20.44 7.34 -0.99
C GLN A 210 20.06 6.47 0.22
N ILE A 211 20.65 5.27 0.34
CA ILE A 211 20.41 4.36 1.47
C ILE A 211 20.93 4.98 2.77
N LYS A 212 22.08 5.64 2.75
CA LYS A 212 22.67 6.26 3.95
C LYS A 212 21.78 7.33 4.57
N ASP A 213 20.99 8.03 3.78
CA ASP A 213 20.08 9.09 4.24
C ASP A 213 18.73 8.53 4.76
N GLN A 214 18.49 7.22 4.63
CA GLN A 214 17.25 6.60 5.06
C GLN A 214 17.22 6.29 6.57
N ASN A 215 16.00 6.16 7.11
CA ASN A 215 15.77 5.78 8.50
C ASN A 215 16.38 4.39 8.82
N ARG A 216 17.12 4.27 9.92
CA ARG A 216 17.82 3.04 10.30
C ARG A 216 16.89 1.88 10.63
N HIS A 217 15.71 2.16 11.18
CA HIS A 217 14.67 1.13 11.40
C HIS A 217 14.20 0.53 10.08
N TYR A 218 13.93 1.38 9.08
CA TYR A 218 13.61 0.92 7.73
C TYR A 218 14.72 0.07 7.13
N LEU A 219 15.99 0.53 7.22
CA LEU A 219 17.13 -0.22 6.68
C LEU A 219 17.32 -1.58 7.35
N ALA A 220 17.08 -1.68 8.67
CA ALA A 220 17.20 -2.94 9.39
C ALA A 220 16.27 -4.01 8.79
N HIS A 221 15.03 -3.65 8.52
CA HIS A 221 14.03 -4.57 7.95
C HIS A 221 14.20 -4.81 6.43
N GLU A 222 14.66 -3.80 5.68
CA GLU A 222 14.75 -3.89 4.21
C GLU A 222 16.07 -4.43 3.68
N TYR A 223 17.17 -4.37 4.47
CA TYR A 223 18.50 -4.74 3.96
C TYR A 223 19.27 -5.68 4.85
N PHE A 224 18.90 -5.86 6.13
CA PHE A 224 19.74 -6.61 7.09
C PHE A 224 19.09 -7.87 7.66
N ASN A 225 17.93 -8.29 7.19
CA ASN A 225 17.38 -9.60 7.48
C ASN A 225 18.28 -10.70 6.92
N ARG A 226 18.32 -11.86 7.61
CA ARG A 226 19.11 -13.03 7.16
C ARG A 226 18.64 -13.50 5.78
N ASP A 227 17.35 -13.76 5.64
CA ASP A 227 16.77 -14.20 4.38
C ASP A 227 16.37 -12.98 3.54
N TRP A 228 16.78 -12.97 2.28
CA TRP A 228 16.35 -12.01 1.26
C TRP A 228 16.56 -12.61 -0.12
N HIS A 229 15.46 -12.86 -0.81
CA HIS A 229 15.45 -13.61 -2.05
C HIS A 229 14.64 -12.87 -3.12
N PRO A 230 15.19 -11.85 -3.80
CA PRO A 230 14.59 -11.31 -5.00
C PRO A 230 14.52 -12.40 -6.07
N MET A 231 13.40 -12.50 -6.78
CA MET A 231 13.24 -13.55 -7.77
C MET A 231 12.60 -13.06 -9.07
N HIS A 232 12.85 -13.78 -10.15
CA HIS A 232 12.16 -13.53 -11.42
C HIS A 232 10.68 -13.91 -11.31
N PHE A 233 9.83 -13.24 -12.10
CA PHE A 233 8.42 -13.57 -12.21
C PHE A 233 8.17 -15.05 -12.53
N ALA A 234 8.95 -15.63 -13.44
CA ALA A 234 8.84 -17.05 -13.78
C ALA A 234 9.09 -17.97 -12.56
N THR A 235 10.04 -17.63 -11.68
CA THR A 235 10.31 -18.38 -10.45
C THR A 235 9.12 -18.24 -9.47
N MET A 236 8.53 -17.05 -9.37
CA MET A 236 7.32 -16.83 -8.57
C MET A 236 6.16 -17.69 -9.08
N ALA A 237 5.97 -17.75 -10.38
CA ALA A 237 4.95 -18.60 -11.01
C ALA A 237 5.15 -20.09 -10.67
N GLN A 238 6.39 -20.57 -10.70
CA GLN A 238 6.73 -21.96 -10.31
C GLN A 238 6.38 -22.25 -8.83
N TRP A 239 6.64 -21.30 -7.93
CA TRP A 239 6.25 -21.44 -6.52
C TRP A 239 4.75 -21.55 -6.32
N LEU A 240 3.95 -20.84 -7.12
CA LEU A 240 2.50 -20.78 -6.99
C LEU A 240 1.75 -21.87 -7.77
N GLU A 241 2.43 -22.58 -8.69
CA GLU A 241 1.84 -23.66 -9.51
C GLU A 241 1.18 -24.76 -8.64
N PRO A 242 1.80 -25.28 -7.55
CA PRO A 242 1.18 -26.29 -6.71
C PRO A 242 -0.14 -25.83 -6.06
N ALA A 243 -0.33 -24.53 -5.87
CA ALA A 243 -1.58 -23.96 -5.37
C ALA A 243 -2.62 -23.74 -6.47
N LYS A 244 -2.32 -24.12 -7.72
CA LYS A 244 -3.20 -23.98 -8.93
C LYS A 244 -3.56 -22.52 -9.20
N LEU A 245 -2.62 -21.63 -9.01
CA LEU A 245 -2.79 -20.21 -9.26
C LEU A 245 -2.30 -19.83 -10.66
N THR A 246 -3.05 -18.93 -11.30
CA THR A 246 -2.64 -18.29 -12.53
C THR A 246 -2.52 -16.77 -12.29
N TYR A 247 -1.55 -16.13 -12.94
CA TYR A 247 -1.41 -14.68 -12.89
C TYR A 247 -2.64 -14.00 -13.47
N ALA A 248 -3.21 -13.07 -12.74
CA ALA A 248 -4.36 -12.29 -13.16
C ALA A 248 -3.96 -10.94 -13.76
N CYS A 249 -3.36 -10.08 -12.94
CA CYS A 249 -2.90 -8.74 -13.32
C CYS A 249 -2.05 -8.11 -12.20
N SER A 250 -1.42 -6.96 -12.48
CA SER A 250 -0.81 -6.17 -11.42
C SER A 250 -1.88 -5.54 -10.52
N ALA A 251 -1.60 -5.48 -9.22
CA ALA A 251 -2.38 -4.76 -8.23
C ALA A 251 -2.11 -3.25 -8.28
N HIS A 252 -0.99 -2.85 -8.86
CA HIS A 252 -0.66 -1.45 -9.08
C HIS A 252 -1.21 -0.99 -10.44
N TYR A 253 -2.29 -0.22 -10.41
CA TYR A 253 -3.05 0.12 -11.61
C TYR A 253 -2.22 0.79 -12.70
N LEU A 254 -1.23 1.62 -12.34
CA LEU A 254 -0.38 2.31 -13.30
C LEU A 254 0.49 1.35 -14.12
N ASP A 255 0.79 0.14 -13.62
CA ASP A 255 1.51 -0.87 -14.38
C ASP A 255 0.75 -1.35 -15.62
N SER A 256 -0.59 -1.25 -15.60
CA SER A 256 -1.45 -1.60 -16.74
C SER A 256 -1.52 -0.52 -17.82
N VAL A 257 -1.01 0.68 -17.56
CA VAL A 257 -1.00 1.80 -18.50
C VAL A 257 0.30 1.76 -19.32
N GLU A 258 0.27 1.01 -20.41
CA GLU A 258 1.48 0.77 -21.23
C GLU A 258 2.17 2.07 -21.69
N ALA A 259 1.40 3.09 -22.04
CA ALA A 259 1.93 4.36 -22.59
C ALA A 259 2.87 5.13 -21.65
N VAL A 260 2.80 4.91 -20.32
CA VAL A 260 3.69 5.55 -19.35
C VAL A 260 4.85 4.63 -18.91
N ASN A 261 4.79 3.34 -19.28
CA ASN A 261 5.75 2.35 -18.84
C ASN A 261 6.63 1.78 -19.97
N LEU A 262 6.15 1.79 -21.21
CA LEU A 262 6.79 1.11 -22.35
C LEU A 262 6.79 2.01 -23.58
N THR A 263 7.93 2.04 -24.30
CA THR A 263 7.99 2.72 -25.61
C THR A 263 7.13 1.98 -26.64
N PRO A 264 6.74 2.63 -27.75
CA PRO A 264 6.00 1.97 -28.83
C PRO A 264 6.72 0.70 -29.38
N GLU A 265 8.03 0.72 -29.47
CA GLU A 265 8.84 -0.43 -29.91
C GLU A 265 8.77 -1.58 -28.90
N GLN A 266 8.84 -1.27 -27.61
CA GLN A 266 8.70 -2.28 -26.53
C GLN A 266 7.29 -2.88 -26.51
N GLN A 267 6.26 -2.06 -26.71
CA GLN A 267 4.88 -2.54 -26.81
C GLN A 267 4.69 -3.46 -28.02
N ALA A 268 5.26 -3.09 -29.19
CA ALA A 268 5.23 -3.92 -30.39
C ALA A 268 5.95 -5.26 -30.16
N PHE A 269 7.13 -5.23 -29.57
CA PHE A 269 7.88 -6.44 -29.24
C PHE A 269 7.10 -7.38 -28.31
N LEU A 270 6.44 -6.85 -27.27
CA LEU A 270 5.63 -7.66 -26.35
C LEU A 270 4.38 -8.28 -27.02
N LYS A 271 3.83 -7.68 -28.07
CA LYS A 271 2.68 -8.24 -28.81
C LYS A 271 3.02 -9.55 -29.50
N ASP A 272 4.25 -9.72 -29.93
CA ASP A 272 4.72 -10.93 -30.61
C ASP A 272 4.96 -12.12 -29.66
N ILE A 273 4.96 -11.86 -28.35
CA ILE A 273 5.09 -12.91 -27.33
C ILE A 273 3.72 -13.48 -27.00
N HIS A 274 3.47 -14.73 -27.41
CA HIS A 274 2.18 -15.40 -27.21
C HIS A 274 2.00 -15.99 -25.82
N ASP A 275 3.09 -16.47 -25.19
CA ASP A 275 3.02 -17.00 -23.82
C ASP A 275 2.88 -15.85 -22.81
N PRO A 276 1.76 -15.78 -22.04
CA PRO A 276 1.50 -14.65 -21.15
C PRO A 276 2.45 -14.61 -19.96
N MET A 277 3.00 -15.75 -19.51
CA MET A 277 3.92 -15.80 -18.38
C MET A 277 5.32 -15.35 -18.79
N PHE A 278 5.78 -15.79 -19.95
CA PHE A 278 7.04 -15.32 -20.53
C PHE A 278 6.98 -13.83 -20.86
N LYS A 279 5.85 -13.36 -21.38
CA LYS A 279 5.60 -11.92 -21.64
C LYS A 279 5.80 -11.07 -20.37
N GLN A 280 5.32 -11.51 -19.20
CA GLN A 280 5.54 -10.80 -17.94
C GLN A 280 7.03 -10.80 -17.54
N THR A 281 7.72 -11.92 -17.71
CA THR A 281 9.17 -11.99 -17.47
C THR A 281 9.93 -11.00 -18.36
N VAL A 282 9.62 -10.93 -19.65
CA VAL A 282 10.27 -9.99 -20.58
C VAL A 282 9.94 -8.53 -20.23
N ARG A 283 8.68 -8.25 -19.85
CA ARG A 283 8.28 -6.92 -19.39
C ARG A 283 9.12 -6.45 -18.20
N ASP A 284 9.43 -7.34 -17.24
CA ASP A 284 10.25 -6.99 -16.08
C ASP A 284 11.64 -6.50 -16.47
N PHE A 285 12.24 -7.04 -17.54
CA PHE A 285 13.49 -6.54 -18.11
C PHE A 285 13.34 -5.17 -18.77
N MET A 286 12.23 -4.92 -19.46
CA MET A 286 11.98 -3.62 -20.12
C MET A 286 11.84 -2.47 -19.13
N VAL A 287 11.19 -2.71 -17.99
CA VAL A 287 10.95 -1.68 -16.96
C VAL A 287 11.95 -1.75 -15.81
N ASN A 288 12.93 -2.67 -15.86
CA ASN A 288 13.88 -2.94 -14.77
C ASN A 288 13.16 -3.12 -13.43
N GLN A 289 12.16 -4.02 -13.39
CA GLN A 289 11.25 -4.19 -12.28
C GLN A 289 11.99 -4.54 -10.99
N GLN A 290 11.79 -3.71 -9.94
CA GLN A 290 12.39 -3.93 -8.62
C GLN A 290 11.40 -4.55 -7.61
N PHE A 291 10.12 -4.23 -7.73
CA PHE A 291 9.09 -4.69 -6.79
C PHE A 291 7.80 -4.96 -7.53
N ARG A 292 7.29 -6.19 -7.43
CA ARG A 292 5.99 -6.57 -8.01
C ARG A 292 4.92 -6.60 -6.93
N ARG A 293 3.72 -6.25 -7.34
CA ARG A 293 2.47 -6.34 -6.59
C ARG A 293 1.47 -7.02 -7.49
N ASP A 294 1.30 -8.31 -7.31
CA ASP A 294 0.56 -9.15 -8.25
C ASP A 294 -0.72 -9.71 -7.64
N TYR A 295 -1.78 -9.76 -8.43
CA TYR A 295 -2.95 -10.59 -8.18
C TYR A 295 -2.83 -11.91 -8.94
N TRP A 296 -3.04 -12.99 -8.21
CA TRP A 296 -3.11 -14.34 -8.74
C TRP A 296 -4.50 -14.91 -8.41
N VAL A 297 -5.06 -15.76 -9.27
CA VAL A 297 -6.41 -16.29 -9.11
C VAL A 297 -6.41 -17.81 -9.23
N LYS A 298 -7.19 -18.47 -8.35
CA LYS A 298 -7.41 -19.92 -8.38
C LYS A 298 -8.60 -20.23 -9.27
N GLY A 299 -8.37 -20.59 -10.54
CA GLY A 299 -9.44 -20.86 -11.51
C GLY A 299 -10.02 -19.56 -12.10
N ALA A 300 -9.24 -18.90 -12.94
CA ALA A 300 -9.64 -17.67 -13.63
C ALA A 300 -10.84 -17.92 -14.57
N ARG A 301 -11.84 -17.02 -14.52
CA ARG A 301 -12.95 -16.98 -15.46
C ARG A 301 -12.88 -15.70 -16.28
N ARG A 302 -12.93 -15.81 -17.60
CA ARG A 302 -12.88 -14.67 -18.51
C ARG A 302 -14.27 -14.12 -18.80
N LEU A 303 -14.37 -12.81 -18.90
CA LEU A 303 -15.53 -12.08 -19.36
C LEU A 303 -15.48 -11.92 -20.89
N THR A 304 -16.64 -11.99 -21.53
CA THR A 304 -16.79 -11.48 -22.89
C THR A 304 -16.65 -9.96 -22.92
N PRO A 305 -16.34 -9.33 -24.07
CA PRO A 305 -16.24 -7.86 -24.16
C PRO A 305 -17.51 -7.13 -23.70
N LEU A 306 -18.70 -7.72 -23.96
CA LEU A 306 -19.97 -7.14 -23.51
C LEU A 306 -20.11 -7.20 -21.99
N GLU A 307 -19.88 -8.39 -21.38
CA GLU A 307 -19.94 -8.56 -19.92
C GLU A 307 -18.94 -7.62 -19.21
N GLN A 308 -17.72 -7.51 -19.74
CA GLN A 308 -16.70 -6.60 -19.22
C GLN A 308 -17.19 -5.15 -19.25
N ALA A 309 -17.71 -4.70 -20.41
CA ALA A 309 -18.17 -3.31 -20.55
C ALA A 309 -19.35 -2.99 -19.62
N LEU A 310 -20.31 -3.91 -19.47
CA LEU A 310 -21.45 -3.77 -18.56
C LEU A 310 -20.96 -3.71 -17.09
N SER A 311 -20.11 -4.64 -16.67
CA SER A 311 -19.60 -4.70 -15.30
C SER A 311 -18.71 -3.50 -14.95
N LEU A 312 -17.97 -2.94 -15.93
CA LEU A 312 -17.21 -1.70 -15.73
C LEU A 312 -18.13 -0.49 -15.53
N ARG A 313 -19.24 -0.38 -16.30
CA ARG A 313 -20.20 0.73 -16.16
C ARG A 313 -20.87 0.78 -14.79
N GLU A 314 -21.04 -0.37 -14.14
CA GLU A 314 -21.59 -0.48 -12.79
C GLU A 314 -20.62 -0.04 -11.70
N GLN A 315 -19.29 0.00 -11.99
CA GLN A 315 -18.31 0.40 -10.99
C GLN A 315 -18.53 1.85 -10.57
N ARG A 316 -18.47 2.10 -9.26
CA ARG A 316 -18.71 3.42 -8.66
C ARG A 316 -17.41 4.03 -8.17
N PHE A 317 -17.29 5.33 -8.37
CA PHE A 317 -16.10 6.11 -8.00
C PHE A 317 -16.49 7.41 -7.32
N MET A 318 -15.55 7.95 -6.53
CA MET A 318 -15.60 9.29 -6.00
C MET A 318 -14.21 9.93 -6.03
N MET A 319 -14.17 11.25 -6.10
CA MET A 319 -12.92 12.00 -5.93
C MET A 319 -12.60 12.14 -4.46
N THR A 320 -11.34 11.82 -4.11
CA THR A 320 -10.82 11.91 -2.72
C THR A 320 -9.82 13.07 -2.56
N ALA A 321 -9.38 13.65 -3.67
CA ALA A 321 -8.46 14.78 -3.72
C ALA A 321 -9.20 16.12 -3.90
N HIS A 322 -8.60 17.22 -3.45
CA HIS A 322 -9.07 18.57 -3.75
C HIS A 322 -8.75 18.91 -5.21
N ARG A 323 -9.77 19.22 -6.02
CA ARG A 323 -9.64 19.38 -7.48
C ARG A 323 -8.53 20.36 -7.91
N PRO A 324 -8.38 21.57 -7.30
CA PRO A 324 -7.31 22.49 -7.67
C PRO A 324 -5.89 21.97 -7.44
N ASP A 325 -5.71 21.02 -6.53
CA ASP A 325 -4.41 20.44 -6.20
C ASP A 325 -4.06 19.21 -7.08
N VAL A 326 -5.01 18.75 -7.92
CA VAL A 326 -4.79 17.60 -8.81
C VAL A 326 -3.89 17.98 -9.98
N SER A 327 -2.71 17.40 -10.01
CA SER A 327 -1.78 17.55 -11.14
C SER A 327 -2.19 16.66 -12.31
N LEU A 328 -2.06 17.19 -13.54
CA LEU A 328 -2.18 16.42 -14.77
C LEU A 328 -0.87 15.72 -15.15
N LYS A 329 -0.13 15.24 -14.16
CA LYS A 329 1.11 14.51 -14.34
C LYS A 329 1.01 13.12 -13.72
N VAL A 330 1.63 12.15 -14.36
CA VAL A 330 1.73 10.76 -13.88
C VAL A 330 3.14 10.26 -14.11
N THR A 331 3.68 9.51 -13.16
CA THR A 331 5.00 8.90 -13.27
C THR A 331 4.86 7.41 -13.54
N GLY A 332 5.52 6.94 -14.58
CA GLY A 332 5.68 5.52 -14.93
C GLY A 332 7.15 5.16 -15.09
N SER A 333 7.43 3.99 -15.62
CA SER A 333 8.81 3.51 -15.83
C SER A 333 9.59 4.34 -16.87
N LEU A 334 8.91 5.04 -17.76
CA LEU A 334 9.53 5.99 -18.73
C LEU A 334 9.78 7.38 -18.12
N GLY A 335 9.41 7.62 -16.87
CA GLY A 335 9.50 8.90 -16.21
C GLY A 335 8.16 9.62 -16.10
N GLU A 336 8.18 10.95 -15.94
CA GLU A 336 6.99 11.78 -15.81
C GLU A 336 6.34 12.04 -17.18
N ALA A 337 5.03 11.80 -17.28
CA ALA A 337 4.22 12.09 -18.47
C ALA A 337 3.10 13.08 -18.11
N THR A 338 2.73 13.94 -19.06
CA THR A 338 1.60 14.87 -18.92
C THR A 338 0.33 14.22 -19.47
N LEU A 339 -0.73 14.21 -18.66
CA LEU A 339 -2.05 13.70 -19.04
C LEU A 339 -2.75 14.67 -20.00
N THR A 340 -3.47 14.13 -20.96
CA THR A 340 -4.20 14.93 -21.95
C THR A 340 -5.38 15.69 -21.31
N GLU A 341 -5.25 16.99 -21.13
CA GLU A 341 -6.22 17.82 -20.44
C GLU A 341 -7.65 17.64 -20.98
N LYS A 342 -7.84 17.61 -22.29
CA LYS A 342 -9.15 17.40 -22.94
C LYS A 342 -9.86 16.10 -22.54
N VAL A 343 -9.11 15.10 -22.07
CA VAL A 343 -9.65 13.80 -21.64
C VAL A 343 -9.86 13.78 -20.12
N TYR A 344 -8.89 14.28 -19.36
CA TYR A 344 -8.90 14.17 -17.90
C TYR A 344 -9.68 15.30 -17.21
N ALA A 345 -9.59 16.55 -17.69
CA ALA A 345 -10.26 17.69 -17.03
C ALA A 345 -11.78 17.52 -16.95
N PRO A 346 -12.52 17.09 -17.99
CA PRO A 346 -13.99 16.93 -17.88
C PRO A 346 -14.39 15.93 -16.79
N VAL A 347 -13.64 14.85 -16.62
CA VAL A 347 -13.89 13.85 -15.56
C VAL A 347 -13.57 14.43 -14.19
N LEU A 348 -12.43 15.10 -14.04
CA LEU A 348 -12.00 15.72 -12.78
C LEU A 348 -12.98 16.82 -12.33
N ASP A 349 -13.43 17.67 -13.24
CA ASP A 349 -14.37 18.78 -12.94
C ASP A 349 -15.75 18.24 -12.55
N LEU A 350 -16.22 17.18 -13.23
CA LEU A 350 -17.46 16.48 -12.87
C LEU A 350 -17.40 15.90 -11.45
N MET A 351 -16.25 15.32 -11.09
CA MET A 351 -16.07 14.60 -9.81
C MET A 351 -15.65 15.53 -8.65
N ALA A 352 -15.44 16.81 -8.90
CA ALA A 352 -14.95 17.78 -7.91
C ALA A 352 -15.92 18.02 -6.73
N ASP A 353 -17.17 17.62 -6.86
CA ASP A 353 -18.19 17.72 -5.80
C ASP A 353 -18.16 16.54 -4.81
N HIS A 354 -17.18 15.64 -4.92
CA HIS A 354 -17.00 14.43 -4.11
C HIS A 354 -18.19 13.45 -4.09
N LYS A 355 -19.15 13.57 -5.02
CA LYS A 355 -20.28 12.65 -5.10
C LYS A 355 -19.88 11.35 -5.75
N THR A 356 -20.46 10.27 -5.26
CA THR A 356 -20.33 8.94 -5.88
C THR A 356 -21.06 8.88 -7.20
N ARG A 357 -20.40 8.39 -8.26
CA ARG A 357 -20.98 8.17 -9.58
C ARG A 357 -20.55 6.81 -10.13
N SER A 358 -21.46 6.13 -10.83
CA SER A 358 -21.07 4.96 -11.63
C SER A 358 -20.28 5.40 -12.87
N LEU A 359 -19.48 4.48 -13.44
CA LEU A 359 -18.75 4.76 -14.67
C LEU A 359 -19.73 5.11 -15.82
N GLU A 360 -20.92 4.48 -15.85
CA GLU A 360 -21.98 4.84 -16.79
C GLU A 360 -22.45 6.30 -16.63
N GLN A 361 -22.67 6.76 -15.39
CA GLN A 361 -23.05 8.15 -15.12
C GLN A 361 -21.95 9.13 -15.53
N ILE A 362 -20.68 8.77 -15.32
CA ILE A 362 -19.54 9.58 -15.77
C ILE A 362 -19.50 9.60 -17.31
N GLU A 363 -19.62 8.44 -17.98
CA GLU A 363 -19.65 8.32 -19.44
C GLU A 363 -20.73 9.23 -20.06
N GLN A 364 -21.95 9.21 -19.51
CA GLN A 364 -23.04 10.04 -19.98
C GLN A 364 -22.80 11.53 -19.76
N ALA A 365 -22.24 11.91 -18.61
CA ALA A 365 -21.99 13.31 -18.28
C ALA A 365 -20.88 13.95 -19.13
N VAL A 366 -19.88 13.16 -19.56
CA VAL A 366 -18.73 13.65 -20.37
C VAL A 366 -18.86 13.32 -21.86
N LYS A 367 -20.01 12.80 -22.33
CA LYS A 367 -20.19 12.36 -23.72
C LYS A 367 -19.87 13.45 -24.76
N ASP A 368 -20.22 14.70 -24.46
CA ASP A 368 -20.04 15.83 -25.37
C ASP A 368 -18.56 16.28 -25.47
N ALA A 369 -17.69 15.80 -24.56
CA ALA A 369 -16.24 16.00 -24.64
C ALA A 369 -15.56 15.06 -25.66
N GLY A 370 -16.29 14.13 -26.29
CA GLY A 370 -15.77 13.22 -27.30
C GLY A 370 -14.82 12.16 -26.73
N ILE A 371 -14.94 11.84 -25.43
CA ILE A 371 -14.10 10.84 -24.75
C ILE A 371 -14.66 9.46 -25.04
N SER A 372 -13.83 8.58 -25.65
CA SER A 372 -14.23 7.19 -25.89
C SER A 372 -14.28 6.38 -24.56
N PHE A 373 -15.05 5.29 -24.53
CA PHE A 373 -15.15 4.42 -23.38
C PHE A 373 -13.78 3.85 -22.95
N ALA A 374 -12.92 3.50 -23.89
CA ALA A 374 -11.56 3.05 -23.61
C ALA A 374 -10.70 4.14 -22.95
N GLN A 375 -10.79 5.38 -23.41
CA GLN A 375 -10.12 6.52 -22.77
C GLN A 375 -10.67 6.79 -21.36
N LEU A 376 -11.98 6.63 -21.16
CA LEU A 376 -12.59 6.79 -19.85
C LEU A 376 -12.12 5.72 -18.86
N ILE A 377 -12.04 4.45 -19.28
CA ILE A 377 -11.47 3.37 -18.45
C ILE A 377 -10.03 3.68 -18.06
N GLN A 378 -9.20 4.09 -19.02
CA GLN A 378 -7.82 4.46 -18.75
C GLN A 378 -7.74 5.66 -17.79
N THR A 379 -8.59 6.67 -17.97
CA THR A 379 -8.67 7.85 -17.08
C THR A 379 -8.95 7.42 -15.65
N VAL A 380 -9.94 6.57 -15.43
CA VAL A 380 -10.30 6.07 -14.10
C VAL A 380 -9.18 5.24 -13.50
N LEU A 381 -8.53 4.36 -14.28
CA LEU A 381 -7.39 3.57 -13.82
C LEU A 381 -6.22 4.44 -13.37
N VAL A 382 -5.87 5.46 -14.16
CA VAL A 382 -4.80 6.41 -13.80
C VAL A 382 -5.17 7.19 -12.55
N LEU A 383 -6.38 7.74 -12.48
CA LEU A 383 -6.83 8.55 -11.34
C LEU A 383 -7.03 7.71 -10.06
N CYS A 384 -7.40 6.44 -10.18
CA CYS A 384 -7.40 5.50 -9.04
C CYS A 384 -5.98 5.03 -8.68
N GLY A 385 -5.08 4.96 -9.66
CA GLY A 385 -3.69 4.57 -9.48
C GLY A 385 -2.87 5.62 -8.72
N ASN A 386 -3.12 6.89 -8.98
CA ASN A 386 -2.47 8.01 -8.29
C ASN A 386 -3.24 8.53 -7.05
N GLY A 387 -4.37 7.89 -6.68
CA GLY A 387 -5.13 8.22 -5.47
C GLY A 387 -6.08 9.42 -5.61
N THR A 388 -6.27 9.98 -6.81
CA THR A 388 -7.23 11.09 -7.04
C THR A 388 -8.68 10.62 -6.95
N LEU A 389 -8.99 9.45 -7.52
CA LEU A 389 -10.27 8.76 -7.38
C LEU A 389 -10.13 7.51 -6.53
N SER A 390 -11.23 7.08 -5.94
CA SER A 390 -11.33 5.78 -5.27
C SER A 390 -12.61 5.06 -5.69
N SER A 391 -12.52 3.71 -5.77
CA SER A 391 -13.71 2.86 -5.90
C SER A 391 -14.57 2.96 -4.64
N VAL A 392 -15.89 2.85 -4.81
CA VAL A 392 -16.89 3.03 -3.74
C VAL A 392 -17.69 1.73 -3.55
N GLN A 393 -17.85 1.32 -2.30
CA GLN A 393 -18.67 0.18 -1.90
C GLN A 393 -20.18 0.48 -2.11
N ASP A 394 -21.02 -0.56 -2.07
CA ASP A 394 -22.47 -0.40 -2.09
C ASP A 394 -22.98 0.22 -0.77
N GLU A 395 -24.15 0.88 -0.82
CA GLU A 395 -24.69 1.63 0.32
C GLU A 395 -25.03 0.74 1.53
N ALA A 396 -25.40 -0.53 1.29
CA ALA A 396 -25.70 -1.47 2.37
C ALA A 396 -24.42 -1.83 3.14
N THR A 397 -23.31 -2.06 2.43
CA THR A 397 -21.99 -2.27 3.01
C THR A 397 -21.50 -1.05 3.76
N ILE A 398 -21.60 0.15 3.15
CA ILE A 398 -21.23 1.42 3.79
C ILE A 398 -21.96 1.59 5.12
N SER A 399 -23.28 1.38 5.13
CA SER A 399 -24.11 1.54 6.35
C SER A 399 -23.73 0.57 7.46
N LYS A 400 -23.42 -0.68 7.11
CA LYS A 400 -23.02 -1.71 8.08
C LYS A 400 -21.62 -1.45 8.66
N ALA A 401 -20.68 -1.02 7.83
CA ALA A 401 -19.29 -0.78 8.22
C ALA A 401 -19.11 0.51 9.07
N LYS A 402 -19.97 1.52 8.87
CA LYS A 402 -19.83 2.87 9.48
C LYS A 402 -19.54 2.82 10.97
N LYS A 403 -20.27 2.03 11.73
CA LYS A 403 -20.12 1.95 13.20
C LYS A 403 -18.72 1.46 13.61
N HIS A 404 -18.16 0.50 12.90
CA HIS A 404 -16.82 -0.06 13.19
C HIS A 404 -15.73 0.92 12.76
N ALA A 405 -15.87 1.55 11.61
CA ALA A 405 -14.99 2.61 11.15
C ALA A 405 -14.95 3.79 12.13
N ASP A 406 -16.10 4.27 12.61
CA ASP A 406 -16.18 5.38 13.57
C ASP A 406 -15.44 5.08 14.87
N LYS A 407 -15.62 3.88 15.43
CA LYS A 407 -14.94 3.46 16.66
C LYS A 407 -13.42 3.39 16.46
N LEU A 408 -12.97 2.78 15.38
CA LEU A 408 -11.55 2.68 15.07
C LEU A 408 -10.95 4.08 14.85
N ASN A 409 -11.61 4.92 14.07
CA ASN A 409 -11.14 6.28 13.76
C ASN A 409 -11.04 7.14 15.03
N THR A 410 -12.04 7.08 15.90
CA THR A 410 -11.98 7.79 17.17
C THR A 410 -10.77 7.36 18.00
N HIS A 411 -10.49 6.06 18.08
CA HIS A 411 -9.33 5.54 18.80
C HIS A 411 -8.00 5.99 18.16
N LEU A 412 -7.88 5.92 16.84
CA LEU A 412 -6.68 6.36 16.11
C LEU A 412 -6.44 7.87 16.28
N MET A 413 -7.49 8.70 16.18
CA MET A 413 -7.41 10.13 16.43
C MET A 413 -7.03 10.47 17.87
N LEU A 414 -7.48 9.67 18.86
CA LEU A 414 -7.03 9.82 20.25
C LEU A 414 -5.56 9.47 20.40
N LYS A 415 -5.07 8.42 19.75
CA LYS A 415 -3.63 8.07 19.72
C LYS A 415 -2.79 9.17 19.03
N ALA A 416 -3.32 9.90 18.05
CA ALA A 416 -2.65 11.02 17.39
C ALA A 416 -2.31 12.18 18.34
N ARG A 417 -2.88 12.22 19.55
CA ARG A 417 -2.48 13.20 20.58
C ARG A 417 -1.00 13.06 20.98
N SER A 418 -0.45 11.84 20.95
CA SER A 418 0.94 11.55 21.36
C SER A 418 1.76 10.75 20.34
N ASN A 419 1.18 10.38 19.19
CA ASN A 419 1.83 9.55 18.16
C ASN A 419 1.73 10.22 16.78
N ASN A 420 2.83 10.22 16.03
CA ASN A 420 2.92 10.77 14.67
C ASN A 420 2.82 9.70 13.57
N ASP A 421 2.91 8.40 13.92
CA ASP A 421 3.13 7.32 12.97
C ASP A 421 1.82 6.73 12.42
N LEU A 422 0.70 6.93 13.16
CA LEU A 422 -0.61 6.45 12.76
C LEU A 422 -1.30 7.47 11.86
N THR A 423 -1.04 7.41 10.57
CA THR A 423 -1.45 8.44 9.59
C THR A 423 -2.58 8.00 8.67
N PHE A 424 -3.38 7.00 9.06
CA PHE A 424 -4.50 6.51 8.26
C PHE A 424 -5.77 6.35 9.10
N LEU A 425 -6.92 6.68 8.51
CA LEU A 425 -8.26 6.45 9.08
C LEU A 425 -9.10 5.57 8.15
N ALA A 426 -10.02 4.81 8.71
CA ALA A 426 -10.91 3.92 7.98
C ALA A 426 -12.04 4.69 7.28
N SER A 427 -12.28 4.43 6.00
CA SER A 427 -13.46 4.94 5.30
C SER A 427 -14.41 3.80 4.93
N PRO A 428 -15.64 3.79 5.46
CA PRO A 428 -16.64 2.80 5.06
C PRO A 428 -17.07 2.97 3.59
N VAL A 429 -16.80 4.12 2.99
CA VAL A 429 -17.14 4.41 1.58
C VAL A 429 -16.21 3.66 0.64
N THR A 430 -14.89 3.69 0.91
CA THR A 430 -13.89 3.04 0.07
C THR A 430 -13.52 1.62 0.52
N GLY A 431 -13.98 1.20 1.69
CA GLY A 431 -13.62 -0.10 2.27
C GLY A 431 -12.17 -0.20 2.72
N GLY A 432 -11.46 0.93 2.91
CA GLY A 432 -10.04 0.93 3.24
C GLY A 432 -9.59 2.17 3.99
N GLY A 433 -8.26 2.34 4.10
CA GLY A 433 -7.62 3.45 4.77
C GLY A 433 -7.50 4.70 3.90
N VAL A 434 -7.63 5.85 4.51
CA VAL A 434 -7.43 7.18 3.93
C VAL A 434 -6.32 7.87 4.70
N ALA A 435 -5.31 8.36 3.99
CA ALA A 435 -4.17 9.04 4.60
C ALA A 435 -4.61 10.37 5.22
N LEU A 436 -4.26 10.57 6.48
CA LEU A 436 -4.53 11.79 7.22
C LEU A 436 -3.45 12.02 8.28
N GLY A 437 -2.66 13.08 8.12
CA GLY A 437 -1.57 13.41 9.04
C GLY A 437 -2.07 13.80 10.43
N ARG A 438 -1.16 13.78 11.41
CA ARG A 438 -1.46 13.98 12.83
C ARG A 438 -2.32 15.21 13.11
N PHE A 439 -1.94 16.40 12.63
CA PHE A 439 -2.70 17.63 12.94
C PHE A 439 -4.09 17.59 12.32
N HIS A 440 -4.23 17.06 11.11
CA HIS A 440 -5.53 16.90 10.47
C HIS A 440 -6.43 15.89 11.20
N GLN A 441 -5.84 14.81 11.76
CA GLN A 441 -6.57 13.90 12.65
C GLN A 441 -7.05 14.60 13.92
N LEU A 442 -6.22 15.48 14.50
CA LEU A 442 -6.60 16.25 15.68
C LEU A 442 -7.66 17.32 15.37
N PHE A 443 -7.64 17.93 14.17
CA PHE A 443 -8.75 18.79 13.70
C PHE A 443 -10.04 17.99 13.54
N ALA A 444 -9.97 16.80 12.95
CA ALA A 444 -11.12 15.89 12.83
C ALA A 444 -11.65 15.48 14.22
N LEU A 445 -10.77 15.21 15.19
CA LEU A 445 -11.16 14.93 16.57
C LEU A 445 -11.84 16.14 17.23
N ALA A 446 -11.34 17.35 17.00
CA ALA A 446 -11.96 18.58 17.50
C ALA A 446 -13.38 18.78 16.93
N ILE A 447 -13.58 18.49 15.63
CA ILE A 447 -14.90 18.50 14.99
C ILE A 447 -15.82 17.46 15.63
N GLN A 448 -15.34 16.24 15.82
CA GLN A 448 -16.11 15.18 16.50
C GLN A 448 -16.53 15.55 17.93
N GLN A 449 -15.73 16.39 18.62
CA GLN A 449 -16.05 16.95 19.94
C GLN A 449 -16.96 18.20 19.88
N GLY A 450 -17.50 18.53 18.71
CA GLY A 450 -18.47 19.61 18.54
C GLY A 450 -17.88 21.00 18.28
N LYS A 451 -16.56 21.12 18.07
CA LYS A 451 -15.92 22.39 17.69
C LYS A 451 -16.23 22.70 16.21
N LYS A 452 -16.69 23.91 15.92
CA LYS A 452 -17.26 24.23 14.60
C LYS A 452 -16.33 25.08 13.71
N LYS A 453 -15.40 25.81 14.30
CA LYS A 453 -14.58 26.80 13.58
C LYS A 453 -13.12 26.35 13.51
N PRO A 454 -12.42 26.67 12.41
CA PRO A 454 -11.00 26.36 12.29
C PRO A 454 -10.14 26.89 13.44
N GLU A 455 -10.45 28.08 13.96
CA GLU A 455 -9.76 28.68 15.10
C GLU A 455 -9.90 27.81 16.38
N ASP A 456 -11.09 27.22 16.60
CA ASP A 456 -11.34 26.33 17.74
C ASP A 456 -10.57 25.00 17.59
N TRP A 457 -10.40 24.51 16.36
CA TRP A 457 -9.60 23.30 16.09
C TRP A 457 -8.11 23.57 16.33
N ALA A 458 -7.62 24.72 15.85
CA ALA A 458 -6.24 25.16 16.04
C ALA A 458 -5.90 25.30 17.55
N ALA A 459 -6.80 25.98 18.32
CA ALA A 459 -6.62 26.12 19.76
C ALA A 459 -6.65 24.76 20.49
N PHE A 460 -7.47 23.82 20.06
CA PHE A 460 -7.51 22.47 20.60
C PHE A 460 -6.18 21.72 20.39
N VAL A 461 -5.58 21.83 19.21
CA VAL A 461 -4.29 21.19 18.92
C VAL A 461 -3.17 21.87 19.68
N GLU A 462 -3.17 23.21 19.73
CA GLU A 462 -2.15 23.97 20.48
C GLU A 462 -2.13 23.56 21.97
N GLN A 463 -3.29 23.42 22.62
CA GLN A 463 -3.38 22.96 24.01
C GLN A 463 -2.77 21.55 24.19
N ILE A 464 -2.97 20.62 23.23
CA ILE A 464 -2.37 19.29 23.28
C ILE A 464 -0.84 19.40 23.20
N LEU A 465 -0.31 20.16 22.24
CA LEU A 465 1.14 20.33 22.05
C LEU A 465 1.77 21.00 23.27
N ALA A 466 1.17 22.07 23.78
CA ALA A 466 1.64 22.79 24.96
C ALA A 466 1.70 21.90 26.19
N SER A 467 0.68 21.06 26.41
CA SER A 467 0.65 20.12 27.55
C SER A 467 1.77 19.06 27.51
N GLN A 468 2.36 18.83 26.34
CA GLN A 468 3.44 17.86 26.11
C GLN A 468 4.81 18.55 25.90
N GLY A 469 4.89 19.87 25.97
CA GLY A 469 6.10 20.62 25.69
C GLY A 469 6.59 20.50 24.26
N GLN A 470 5.69 20.15 23.31
CA GLN A 470 6.02 19.98 21.90
C GLN A 470 5.91 21.30 21.17
N LYS A 471 6.85 21.54 20.23
CA LYS A 471 6.86 22.72 19.35
C LYS A 471 6.68 22.30 17.91
N ILE A 472 5.98 23.13 17.14
CA ILE A 472 5.86 22.97 15.70
C ILE A 472 7.18 23.38 15.04
N VAL A 473 7.68 22.54 14.14
CA VAL A 473 8.85 22.84 13.32
C VAL A 473 8.37 23.30 11.93
N LYS A 474 8.73 24.50 11.54
CA LYS A 474 8.47 25.07 10.22
C LYS A 474 9.79 25.39 9.51
N GLU A 475 9.97 24.84 8.32
CA GLU A 475 11.22 25.02 7.53
C GLU A 475 12.49 24.68 8.32
N GLY A 476 12.43 23.61 9.12
CA GLY A 476 13.55 23.13 9.93
C GLY A 476 13.80 23.91 11.22
N LYS A 477 12.97 24.92 11.55
CA LYS A 477 13.10 25.73 12.77
C LYS A 477 11.87 25.59 13.67
N PRO A 478 12.05 25.40 14.99
CA PRO A 478 10.92 25.39 15.91
C PRO A 478 10.29 26.79 16.01
N LEU A 479 8.97 26.84 16.09
CA LEU A 479 8.22 28.05 16.42
C LEU A 479 8.28 28.27 17.94
N GLU A 480 8.86 29.39 18.34
CA GLU A 480 9.26 29.59 19.75
C GLU A 480 8.10 30.05 20.65
N THR A 481 7.15 30.83 20.10
CA THR A 481 6.06 31.40 20.90
C THR A 481 4.73 30.69 20.65
N SER A 482 3.83 30.70 21.64
CA SER A 482 2.48 30.14 21.54
C SER A 482 1.66 30.85 20.44
N GLU A 483 1.86 32.18 20.29
CA GLU A 483 1.19 32.93 19.23
C GLU A 483 1.62 32.47 17.84
N GLN A 484 2.93 32.23 17.63
CA GLN A 484 3.43 31.70 16.36
C GLN A 484 2.87 30.31 16.04
N GLN A 485 2.85 29.43 17.06
CA GLN A 485 2.30 28.07 16.90
C GLN A 485 0.80 28.11 16.61
N LEU A 486 0.03 28.93 17.35
CA LEU A 486 -1.39 29.08 17.13
C LEU A 486 -1.72 29.67 15.75
N ALA A 487 -0.95 30.68 15.30
CA ALA A 487 -1.13 31.26 13.97
C ALA A 487 -0.88 30.23 12.85
N GLU A 488 0.17 29.40 12.98
CA GLU A 488 0.46 28.32 12.03
C GLU A 488 -0.66 27.26 12.02
N LEU A 489 -1.10 26.82 13.20
CA LEU A 489 -2.20 25.84 13.31
C LEU A 489 -3.52 26.39 12.76
N THR A 490 -3.80 27.69 12.96
CA THR A 490 -4.99 28.34 12.41
C THR A 490 -4.94 28.36 10.88
N SER A 491 -3.78 28.67 10.29
CA SER A 491 -3.57 28.60 8.85
C SER A 491 -3.82 27.18 8.31
N GLN A 492 -3.23 26.16 8.95
CA GLN A 492 -3.45 24.76 8.56
C GLN A 492 -4.89 24.31 8.75
N ALA A 493 -5.59 24.78 9.79
CA ALA A 493 -6.98 24.45 10.02
C ALA A 493 -7.92 25.06 8.96
N HIS A 494 -7.65 26.27 8.50
CA HIS A 494 -8.37 26.88 7.37
C HIS A 494 -8.12 26.12 6.06
N GLU A 495 -6.88 25.76 5.79
CA GLU A 495 -6.54 24.95 4.61
C GLU A 495 -7.23 23.58 4.66
N PHE A 496 -7.19 22.90 5.82
CA PHE A 496 -7.90 21.65 6.05
C PHE A 496 -9.42 21.76 5.80
N ALA A 497 -10.04 22.86 6.26
CA ALA A 497 -11.47 23.10 6.08
C ALA A 497 -11.87 23.21 4.59
N ILE A 498 -10.98 23.77 3.76
CA ILE A 498 -11.24 23.97 2.32
C ILE A 498 -10.86 22.73 1.51
N LYS A 499 -9.69 22.16 1.78
CA LYS A 499 -9.10 21.15 0.89
C LYS A 499 -9.47 19.71 1.26
N GLN A 500 -9.61 19.40 2.55
CA GLN A 500 -9.72 18.01 3.00
C GLN A 500 -11.07 17.67 3.63
N LEU A 501 -11.62 18.58 4.41
CA LEU A 501 -12.87 18.33 5.14
C LEU A 501 -14.04 17.92 4.22
N PRO A 502 -14.27 18.54 3.02
CA PRO A 502 -15.35 18.10 2.14
C PRO A 502 -15.21 16.64 1.69
N ALA A 503 -13.98 16.21 1.34
CA ALA A 503 -13.71 14.84 0.96
C ALA A 503 -13.88 13.88 2.16
N LEU A 504 -13.41 14.25 3.37
CA LEU A 504 -13.55 13.44 4.58
C LEU A 504 -15.01 13.25 4.99
N GLN A 505 -15.85 14.26 4.82
CA GLN A 505 -17.31 14.18 5.03
C GLN A 505 -17.96 13.22 4.01
N ALA A 506 -17.60 13.34 2.72
CA ALA A 506 -18.09 12.43 1.68
C ALA A 506 -17.62 10.98 1.91
N LEU A 507 -16.41 10.80 2.47
CA LEU A 507 -15.84 9.51 2.89
C LEU A 507 -16.44 8.97 4.20
N LYS A 508 -17.33 9.71 4.82
CA LYS A 508 -17.97 9.39 6.13
C LYS A 508 -16.95 9.14 7.25
N ILE A 509 -15.84 9.87 7.25
CA ILE A 509 -14.80 9.82 8.30
C ILE A 509 -15.09 10.87 9.39
N VAL A 510 -15.62 12.03 8.98
CA VAL A 510 -15.99 13.16 9.86
C VAL A 510 -17.46 13.51 9.70
#